data_2827725bce0fdab09ef2f0561e196de6
#
_entry.id   2827725bce0fdab09ef2f0561e196de6
#
_cell.length_a   1.000
_cell.length_b   1.000
_cell.length_c   1.000
_cell.angle_alpha   90.00
_cell.angle_beta   90.00
_cell.angle_gamma   90.00
#
_symmetry.space_group_name_H-M   'P 1'
#
loop_
_entity.id
_entity.type
_entity.pdbx_description
1 polymer ?
#
loop_
_entity_poly.entity_id
_entity_poly.type
_entity_poly.pdbx_seq_one_letter_code
_entity_poly.pdbx_strand_id
1 'polypeptide(L)'
;DVVPKIYVREVPDNAAVESWSAGTDMTTITMGTSNEHFQYDSQTIALSTLNLVAGRIAQLQLTRNTGSGSDTLSGDWTLLAMKLEFS
;
A
#
# COMPACT_ATOMS: atom_id res chain seq x y z
N ASP A 1 -10.39 -7.29 10.21
CA ASP A 1 -9.77 -6.06 9.68
C ASP A 1 -8.42 -6.36 9.05
N VAL A 2 -8.01 -5.56 8.10
CA VAL A 2 -6.78 -5.72 7.33
C VAL A 2 -5.96 -4.44 7.43
N VAL A 3 -4.64 -4.60 7.58
CA VAL A 3 -3.70 -3.47 7.55
C VAL A 3 -2.86 -3.58 6.29
N PRO A 4 -3.14 -2.77 5.25
CA PRO A 4 -2.26 -2.71 4.09
C PRO A 4 -0.96 -1.99 4.44
N LYS A 5 0.12 -2.37 3.78
CA LYS A 5 1.41 -1.73 3.94
C LYS A 5 2.00 -1.41 2.58
N ILE A 6 2.42 -0.17 2.39
CA ILE A 6 3.00 0.29 1.14
C ILE A 6 4.51 0.45 1.28
N TYR A 7 5.22 -0.06 0.28
CA TYR A 7 6.66 0.13 0.12
C TYR A 7 6.91 0.92 -1.14
N VAL A 8 7.94 1.73 -1.10
CA VAL A 8 8.35 2.51 -2.26
C VAL A 8 9.84 2.38 -2.51
N ARG A 9 10.24 2.55 -3.76
CA ARG A 9 11.64 2.76 -4.15
C ARG A 9 11.69 3.60 -5.41
N GLU A 10 12.75 4.37 -5.57
CA GLU A 10 12.99 5.12 -6.79
C GLU A 10 13.68 4.23 -7.84
N VAL A 11 13.36 4.49 -9.10
CA VAL A 11 13.99 3.84 -10.25
C VAL A 11 14.89 4.89 -10.90
N PRO A 12 16.20 4.93 -10.58
CA PRO A 12 17.11 5.90 -11.16
C PRO A 12 17.42 5.57 -12.61
N ASP A 13 17.71 6.59 -13.41
CA ASP A 13 18.17 6.42 -14.77
C ASP A 13 19.64 5.97 -14.78
N ASN A 14 19.91 4.88 -15.48
CA ASN A 14 21.26 4.36 -15.69
C ASN A 14 22.08 4.15 -14.39
N ALA A 15 21.41 3.73 -13.34
CA ALA A 15 22.02 3.41 -12.05
C ALA A 15 21.36 2.17 -11.44
N ALA A 16 21.97 1.64 -10.38
CA ALA A 16 21.39 0.50 -9.66
C ALA A 16 20.04 0.87 -9.04
N VAL A 17 19.08 -0.05 -9.08
CA VAL A 17 17.79 0.13 -8.44
C VAL A 17 17.98 0.15 -6.92
N GLU A 18 17.33 1.10 -6.27
CA GLU A 18 17.37 1.22 -4.81
C GLU A 18 16.64 0.07 -4.12
N SER A 19 16.99 -0.16 -2.86
CA SER A 19 16.23 -1.09 -2.01
C SER A 19 14.85 -0.52 -1.69
N TRP A 20 13.89 -1.41 -1.41
CA TRP A 20 12.59 -0.99 -0.92
C TRP A 20 12.71 -0.23 0.39
N SER A 21 11.86 0.75 0.60
CA SER A 21 11.72 1.45 1.88
C SER A 21 11.32 0.48 3.01
N ALA A 22 11.37 0.96 4.25
CA ALA A 22 10.93 0.17 5.41
C ALA A 22 9.43 -0.14 5.40
N GLY A 23 8.67 0.52 4.54
CA GLY A 23 7.23 0.36 4.44
C GLY A 23 6.47 1.31 5.36
N THR A 24 5.26 1.65 4.95
CA THR A 24 4.34 2.51 5.69
C THR A 24 3.02 1.80 5.83
N ASP A 25 2.57 1.60 7.07
CA ASP A 25 1.24 1.03 7.31
C ASP A 25 0.17 2.04 6.88
N MET A 26 -0.79 1.54 6.13
CA MET A 26 -1.97 2.30 5.76
C MET A 26 -3.03 2.16 6.86
N THR A 27 -4.07 2.98 6.76
CA THR A 27 -5.20 2.89 7.69
C THR A 27 -5.84 1.50 7.61
N THR A 28 -6.17 0.94 8.76
CA THR A 28 -6.85 -0.35 8.85
C THR A 28 -8.16 -0.34 8.07
N ILE A 29 -8.36 -1.36 7.26
CA ILE A 29 -9.59 -1.55 6.49
C ILE A 29 -10.48 -2.51 7.25
N THR A 30 -11.69 -2.08 7.57
CA THR A 30 -12.72 -2.95 8.16
C THR A 30 -13.38 -3.73 7.03
N MET A 31 -13.22 -5.05 7.06
CA MET A 31 -13.78 -5.91 6.02
C MET A 31 -15.27 -6.17 6.26
N GLY A 32 -16.02 -6.16 5.16
CA GLY A 32 -17.42 -6.54 5.18
C GLY A 32 -17.60 -8.04 5.47
N THR A 33 -18.82 -8.41 5.81
CA THR A 33 -19.17 -9.79 6.17
C THR A 33 -19.75 -10.59 5.00
N SER A 34 -20.03 -9.95 3.87
CA SER A 34 -20.59 -10.62 2.70
C SER A 34 -19.47 -11.10 1.76
N ASN A 35 -19.40 -12.40 1.54
CA ASN A 35 -18.37 -13.00 0.67
C ASN A 35 -18.57 -12.73 -0.82
N GLU A 36 -19.74 -12.26 -1.21
CA GLU A 36 -20.09 -12.03 -2.61
C GLU A 36 -19.94 -10.57 -3.04
N HIS A 37 -19.58 -9.68 -2.11
CA HIS A 37 -19.47 -8.26 -2.39
C HIS A 37 -18.01 -7.83 -2.47
N PHE A 38 -17.73 -6.95 -3.42
CA PHE A 38 -16.46 -6.24 -3.47
C PHE A 38 -16.50 -5.08 -2.47
N GLN A 39 -15.38 -4.84 -1.83
CA GLN A 39 -15.23 -3.70 -0.94
C GLN A 39 -14.30 -2.67 -1.57
N TYR A 40 -14.74 -1.42 -1.55
CA TYR A 40 -13.95 -0.28 -1.98
C TYR A 40 -13.48 0.48 -0.75
N ASP A 41 -12.20 0.82 -0.73
CA ASP A 41 -11.61 1.67 0.31
C ASP A 41 -10.73 2.73 -0.34
N SER A 42 -10.66 3.91 0.26
CA SER A 42 -9.88 5.02 -0.23
C SER A 42 -9.04 5.59 0.92
N GLN A 43 -7.76 5.78 0.67
CA GLN A 43 -6.84 6.32 1.66
C GLN A 43 -5.96 7.39 1.02
N THR A 44 -5.58 8.38 1.81
CA THR A 44 -4.69 9.45 1.39
C THR A 44 -3.38 9.36 2.17
N ILE A 45 -2.27 9.35 1.45
CA ILE A 45 -0.94 9.34 2.04
C ILE A 45 -0.16 10.52 1.48
N ALA A 46 0.46 11.32 2.33
CA ALA A 46 1.30 12.42 1.88
C ALA A 46 2.54 11.88 1.14
N LEU A 47 2.90 12.52 0.03
CA LEU A 47 4.10 12.15 -0.72
C LEU A 47 5.37 12.26 0.12
N SER A 48 5.43 13.23 1.03
CA SER A 48 6.55 13.36 1.96
C SER A 48 6.70 12.16 2.89
N THR A 49 5.60 11.52 3.28
CA THR A 49 5.64 10.29 4.09
C THR A 49 6.30 9.14 3.33
N LEU A 50 6.09 9.09 2.01
CA LEU A 50 6.67 8.08 1.14
C LEU A 50 8.06 8.45 0.61
N ASN A 51 8.56 9.65 0.92
CA ASN A 51 9.82 10.18 0.39
C ASN A 51 9.88 10.21 -1.14
N LEU A 52 8.75 10.46 -1.78
CA LEU A 52 8.69 10.58 -3.24
C LEU A 52 9.04 12.00 -3.66
N VAL A 53 9.80 12.10 -4.74
CA VAL A 53 10.26 13.37 -5.30
C VAL A 53 9.66 13.56 -6.69
N ALA A 54 9.12 14.76 -6.95
CA ALA A 54 8.59 15.10 -8.27
C ALA A 54 9.63 14.92 -9.36
N GLY A 55 9.20 14.47 -10.53
CA GLY A 55 10.07 14.27 -11.68
C GLY A 55 10.86 12.97 -11.68
N ARG A 56 10.72 12.13 -10.65
CA ARG A 56 11.38 10.83 -10.58
C ARG A 56 10.38 9.70 -10.76
N ILE A 57 10.88 8.59 -11.29
CA ILE A 57 10.08 7.36 -11.41
C ILE A 57 10.19 6.60 -10.09
N ALA A 58 9.06 6.15 -9.58
CA ALA A 58 8.99 5.34 -8.38
C ALA A 58 8.23 4.04 -8.63
N GLN A 59 8.64 2.99 -7.95
CA GLN A 59 7.87 1.75 -7.88
C GLN A 59 7.17 1.66 -6.52
N LEU A 60 5.93 1.19 -6.55
CA LEU A 60 5.13 0.98 -5.36
C LEU A 60 4.84 -0.51 -5.21
N GLN A 61 4.90 -0.99 -3.98
CA GLN A 61 4.49 -2.35 -3.63
C GLN A 61 3.49 -2.29 -2.50
N LEU A 62 2.35 -2.94 -2.69
CA LEU A 62 1.32 -3.05 -1.66
C LEU A 62 1.33 -4.46 -1.08
N THR A 63 1.40 -4.55 0.24
CA THR A 63 1.33 -5.82 0.95
C THR A 63 0.31 -5.74 2.06
N ARG A 64 -0.02 -6.88 2.64
CA ARG A 64 -0.79 -6.96 3.88
C ARG A 64 0.18 -7.14 5.04
N ASN A 65 0.04 -6.31 6.07
CA ASN A 65 0.85 -6.43 7.29
C ASN A 65 0.17 -7.32 8.32
N THR A 66 0.35 -8.63 8.19
CA THR A 66 -0.23 -9.60 9.12
C THR A 66 0.43 -9.56 10.51
N GLY A 67 1.60 -8.94 10.63
CA GLY A 67 2.27 -8.73 11.91
C GLY A 67 1.70 -7.60 12.75
N SER A 68 0.83 -6.76 12.17
CA SER A 68 0.15 -5.70 12.93
C SER A 68 -0.93 -6.30 13.83
N GLY A 69 -1.01 -5.83 15.07
CA GLY A 69 -2.09 -6.22 15.99
C GLY A 69 -3.48 -5.75 15.53
N SER A 70 -3.55 -4.78 14.61
CA SER A 70 -4.81 -4.32 14.02
C SER A 70 -5.25 -5.16 12.82
N ASP A 71 -4.40 -6.04 12.31
CA ASP A 71 -4.76 -6.97 11.24
C ASP A 71 -5.33 -8.24 11.87
N THR A 72 -6.64 -8.31 11.88
CA THR A 72 -7.38 -9.37 12.58
C THR A 72 -8.12 -10.32 11.65
N LEU A 73 -8.04 -10.12 10.33
CA LEU A 73 -8.68 -11.00 9.37
C LEU A 73 -7.95 -12.35 9.32
N SER A 74 -8.67 -13.43 9.63
CA SER A 74 -8.18 -14.77 9.37
C SER A 74 -8.50 -15.16 7.93
N GLY A 75 -7.51 -15.70 7.22
CA GLY A 75 -7.66 -16.06 5.83
C GLY A 75 -7.07 -15.04 4.87
N ASP A 76 -7.35 -15.22 3.59
CA ASP A 76 -6.72 -14.43 2.53
C ASP A 76 -7.46 -13.13 2.27
N TRP A 77 -6.69 -12.14 1.86
CA TRP A 77 -7.19 -10.87 1.37
C TRP A 77 -6.77 -10.71 -0.10
N THR A 78 -7.73 -10.48 -0.98
CA THR A 78 -7.48 -10.34 -2.40
C THR A 78 -7.62 -8.89 -2.84
N LEU A 79 -6.57 -8.34 -3.43
CA LEU A 79 -6.60 -7.04 -4.07
C LEU A 79 -7.01 -7.23 -5.53
N LEU A 80 -8.16 -6.67 -5.93
CA LEU A 80 -8.67 -6.80 -7.29
C LEU A 80 -8.23 -5.66 -8.19
N ALA A 81 -8.16 -4.45 -7.66
CA ALA A 81 -7.74 -3.29 -8.41
C ALA A 81 -7.21 -2.20 -7.49
N MET A 82 -6.34 -1.37 -8.02
CA MET A 82 -5.80 -0.22 -7.30
C MET A 82 -5.81 0.99 -8.23
N LYS A 83 -6.31 2.12 -7.74
CA LYS A 83 -6.29 3.38 -8.44
C LYS A 83 -5.43 4.37 -7.68
N LEU A 84 -4.52 5.05 -8.37
CA LEU A 84 -3.71 6.12 -7.81
C LEU A 84 -4.23 7.47 -8.30
N GLU A 85 -4.45 8.38 -7.37
CA GLU A 85 -4.82 9.76 -7.66
C GLU A 85 -3.82 10.70 -7.02
N PHE A 86 -3.39 11.71 -7.77
CA PHE A 86 -2.48 12.74 -7.31
C PHE A 86 -3.22 14.08 -7.28
N SER A 87 -2.98 14.82 -6.25
CA SER A 87 -3.58 16.15 -6.10
C SER A 87 -2.53 17.18 -5.66
#